data_c73c859da5c7365af8fa1a6ce61ee776
#
_entry.id   c73c859da5c7365af8fa1a6ce61ee776
#
_cell.length_a   1.000
_cell.length_b   1.000
_cell.length_c   1.000
_cell.angle_alpha   90.00
_cell.angle_beta   90.00
_cell.angle_gamma   90.00
#
_symmetry.space_group_name_H-M   'P 1'
#
loop_
_entity.id
_entity.type
_entity.pdbx_description
1 polymer ?
#
loop_
_entity_poly.entity_id
_entity_poly.type
_entity_poly.pdbx_seq_one_letter_code
_entity_poly.pdbx_strand_id
1 'polypeptide(L)'
;GVIGATMATLAEFPDRKLLGEDVIWSGTPETGMLSSHRILSTATHLGDGGFGAATGKPLVYRIIADCHARNNAIDDEWLVRDQGAIVRQMGWDAKAYAADLIAREGGPAAATKPLCPEIDIEGPYKGRGNDNKWGAKYAAILQQIMTADLSVIPIEYDRAVQCEYPGGITAYGPDAADRFWMALRAALPNAT
;
A
#
# COMPACT_ATOMS: atom_id res chain seq x y z
N GLY A 1 -14.21 -13.15 -5.52
CA GLY A 1 -13.25 -13.52 -4.47
C GLY A 1 -11.81 -13.44 -4.97
N VAL A 2 -10.84 -13.74 -4.11
CA VAL A 2 -9.39 -13.58 -4.35
C VAL A 2 -8.92 -14.25 -5.65
N ILE A 3 -9.35 -15.49 -5.91
CA ILE A 3 -8.99 -16.23 -7.13
C ILE A 3 -9.40 -15.48 -8.39
N GLY A 4 -10.63 -14.96 -8.44
CA GLY A 4 -11.11 -14.20 -9.61
C GLY A 4 -10.30 -12.92 -9.83
N ALA A 5 -10.00 -12.18 -8.78
CA ALA A 5 -9.18 -10.97 -8.86
C ALA A 5 -7.73 -11.28 -9.31
N THR A 6 -7.16 -12.37 -8.83
CA THR A 6 -5.83 -12.84 -9.24
C THR A 6 -5.82 -13.23 -10.72
N MET A 7 -6.80 -13.98 -11.18
CA MET A 7 -6.90 -14.39 -12.59
C MET A 7 -7.10 -13.19 -13.52
N ALA A 8 -7.93 -12.21 -13.13
CA ALA A 8 -8.08 -10.96 -13.89
C ALA A 8 -6.76 -10.19 -13.99
N THR A 9 -6.01 -10.09 -12.89
CA THR A 9 -4.70 -9.45 -12.89
C THR A 9 -3.70 -10.20 -13.79
N LEU A 10 -3.71 -11.54 -13.77
CA LEU A 10 -2.82 -12.35 -14.62
C LEU A 10 -3.21 -12.29 -16.10
N ALA A 11 -4.49 -12.10 -16.42
CA ALA A 11 -4.90 -11.88 -17.80
C ALA A 11 -4.38 -10.55 -18.35
N GLU A 12 -4.38 -9.51 -17.54
CA GLU A 12 -3.88 -8.18 -17.89
C GLU A 12 -2.34 -8.08 -17.89
N PHE A 13 -1.70 -8.78 -16.93
CA PHE A 13 -0.26 -8.81 -16.71
C PHE A 13 0.29 -10.25 -16.67
N PRO A 14 0.32 -10.98 -17.79
CA PRO A 14 0.62 -12.41 -17.80
C PRO A 14 2.08 -12.74 -17.43
N ASP A 15 3.00 -11.80 -17.60
CA ASP A 15 4.43 -11.93 -17.26
C ASP A 15 4.76 -11.38 -15.86
N ARG A 16 3.76 -11.05 -15.06
CA ARG A 16 3.94 -10.45 -13.73
C ARG A 16 4.85 -11.30 -12.85
N LYS A 17 5.82 -10.64 -12.22
CA LYS A 17 6.67 -11.19 -11.18
C LYS A 17 6.39 -10.48 -9.86
N LEU A 18 6.44 -11.21 -8.76
CA LEU A 18 6.30 -10.71 -7.39
C LEU A 18 7.59 -11.06 -6.65
N LEU A 19 8.36 -10.04 -6.31
CA LEU A 19 9.63 -10.17 -5.61
C LEU A 19 9.45 -9.65 -4.18
N GLY A 20 9.51 -10.54 -3.19
CA GLY A 20 9.50 -10.17 -1.79
C GLY A 20 10.77 -9.37 -1.45
N GLU A 21 10.61 -8.12 -1.03
CA GLU A 21 11.72 -7.28 -0.58
C GLU A 21 11.91 -7.41 0.92
N ASP A 22 10.82 -7.49 1.67
CA ASP A 22 10.84 -7.60 3.12
C ASP A 22 9.56 -8.24 3.66
N VAL A 23 9.66 -8.93 4.79
CA VAL A 23 8.53 -9.52 5.51
C VAL A 23 8.67 -9.27 7.00
N ILE A 24 7.66 -8.66 7.59
CA ILE A 24 7.52 -8.49 9.03
C ILE A 24 6.38 -9.38 9.48
N TRP A 25 6.57 -10.11 10.57
CA TRP A 25 5.53 -11.01 11.05
C TRP A 25 5.48 -11.09 12.58
N SER A 26 4.34 -11.48 13.11
CA SER A 26 4.11 -11.72 14.53
C SER A 26 3.02 -12.76 14.75
N GLY A 27 2.86 -13.20 15.98
CA GLY A 27 1.84 -14.18 16.35
C GLY A 27 2.39 -15.59 16.51
N THR A 28 1.47 -16.52 16.76
CA THR A 28 1.76 -17.95 16.91
C THR A 28 0.72 -18.78 16.14
N PRO A 29 0.97 -20.06 15.87
CA PRO A 29 -0.02 -20.95 15.24
C PRO A 29 -1.35 -21.00 16.00
N GLU A 30 -1.31 -20.88 17.35
CA GLU A 30 -2.47 -20.97 18.22
C GLU A 30 -3.30 -19.68 18.20
N THR A 31 -2.63 -18.51 18.18
CA THR A 31 -3.29 -17.21 18.21
C THR A 31 -3.60 -16.62 16.83
N GLY A 32 -3.03 -17.23 15.78
CA GLY A 32 -2.98 -16.70 14.44
C GLY A 32 -1.70 -15.94 14.18
N MET A 33 -1.27 -15.95 12.93
CA MET A 33 -0.08 -15.28 12.44
C MET A 33 -0.48 -14.04 11.65
N LEU A 34 0.15 -12.91 11.95
CA LEU A 34 0.05 -11.69 11.17
C LEU A 34 1.36 -11.49 10.40
N SER A 35 1.27 -11.12 9.13
CA SER A 35 2.45 -10.79 8.34
C SER A 35 2.18 -9.61 7.41
N SER A 36 3.18 -8.74 7.26
CA SER A 36 3.19 -7.65 6.30
C SER A 36 4.33 -7.87 5.32
N HIS A 37 3.99 -7.88 4.05
CA HIS A 37 4.91 -8.17 2.95
C HIS A 37 5.10 -6.93 2.09
N ARG A 38 6.33 -6.43 1.99
CA ARG A 38 6.69 -5.46 0.97
C ARG A 38 7.15 -6.20 -0.28
N ILE A 39 6.45 -5.94 -1.38
CA ILE A 39 6.63 -6.67 -2.63
C ILE A 39 6.93 -5.69 -3.76
N LEU A 40 8.03 -5.93 -4.49
CA LEU A 40 8.28 -5.29 -5.77
C LEU A 40 7.65 -6.14 -6.87
N SER A 41 6.79 -5.54 -7.68
CA SER A 41 6.19 -6.19 -8.85
C SER A 41 6.75 -5.60 -10.12
N THR A 42 7.11 -6.49 -11.05
CA THR A 42 7.41 -6.12 -12.44
C THR A 42 6.40 -6.80 -13.36
N ALA A 43 5.96 -6.13 -14.40
CA ALA A 43 4.99 -6.64 -15.35
C ALA A 43 5.08 -5.89 -16.68
N THR A 44 4.46 -6.44 -17.72
CA THR A 44 4.14 -5.73 -18.97
C THR A 44 2.64 -5.72 -19.15
N HIS A 45 2.05 -4.57 -19.48
CA HIS A 45 0.60 -4.45 -19.72
C HIS A 45 0.26 -5.04 -21.11
N LEU A 46 0.05 -6.36 -21.14
CA LEU A 46 -0.12 -7.15 -22.38
C LEU A 46 -1.59 -7.53 -22.66
N GLY A 47 -2.46 -7.50 -21.66
CA GLY A 47 -3.87 -7.82 -21.80
C GLY A 47 -4.77 -6.63 -21.54
N ASP A 48 -5.96 -6.64 -22.11
CA ASP A 48 -7.01 -5.69 -21.76
C ASP A 48 -7.57 -6.04 -20.38
N GLY A 49 -7.90 -5.03 -19.58
CA GLY A 49 -8.36 -5.27 -18.22
C GLY A 49 -8.85 -4.02 -17.48
N GLY A 50 -8.65 -4.00 -16.18
CA GLY A 50 -9.09 -2.89 -15.32
C GLY A 50 -8.44 -1.56 -15.67
N PHE A 51 -7.22 -1.59 -16.22
CA PHE A 51 -6.54 -0.40 -16.71
C PHE A 51 -6.90 -0.03 -18.17
N GLY A 52 -7.74 -0.79 -18.86
CA GLY A 52 -8.16 -0.55 -20.21
C GLY A 52 -7.45 -1.44 -21.24
N ALA A 53 -7.30 -0.95 -22.47
CA ALA A 53 -6.65 -1.68 -23.55
C ALA A 53 -5.14 -1.83 -23.30
N ALA A 54 -4.58 -2.98 -23.68
CA ALA A 54 -3.16 -3.29 -23.56
C ALA A 54 -2.25 -2.21 -24.17
N THR A 55 -1.28 -1.74 -23.40
CA THR A 55 -0.36 -0.67 -23.83
C THR A 55 1.01 -1.19 -24.27
N GLY A 56 1.33 -2.44 -23.95
CA GLY A 56 2.66 -3.04 -24.16
C GLY A 56 3.77 -2.43 -23.28
N LYS A 57 3.44 -1.57 -22.32
CA LYS A 57 4.44 -0.87 -21.51
C LYS A 57 4.91 -1.72 -20.34
N PRO A 58 6.22 -1.72 -20.07
CA PRO A 58 6.78 -2.34 -18.88
C PRO A 58 6.45 -1.48 -17.65
N LEU A 59 6.19 -2.14 -16.53
CA LEU A 59 5.77 -1.53 -15.27
C LEU A 59 6.61 -2.07 -14.12
N VAL A 60 6.90 -1.19 -13.16
CA VAL A 60 7.50 -1.53 -11.86
C VAL A 60 6.71 -0.81 -10.78
N TYR A 61 6.15 -1.54 -9.84
CA TYR A 61 5.34 -0.95 -8.77
C TYR A 61 5.43 -1.78 -7.49
N ARG A 62 5.10 -1.16 -6.37
CA ARG A 62 5.11 -1.84 -5.07
C ARG A 62 3.70 -2.21 -4.60
N ILE A 63 3.69 -3.24 -3.79
CA ILE A 63 2.49 -3.76 -3.13
C ILE A 63 2.87 -3.96 -1.66
N ILE A 64 1.97 -3.59 -0.76
CA ILE A 64 1.97 -4.06 0.62
C ILE A 64 0.81 -5.06 0.74
N ALA A 65 1.11 -6.25 1.22
CA ALA A 65 0.11 -7.26 1.52
C ALA A 65 0.20 -7.63 3.00
N ASP A 66 -0.85 -7.28 3.74
CA ASP A 66 -1.01 -7.65 5.14
C ASP A 66 -1.91 -8.88 5.21
N CYS A 67 -1.42 -9.95 5.80
CA CYS A 67 -2.11 -11.22 5.85
C CYS A 67 -2.32 -11.67 7.30
N HIS A 68 -3.49 -12.23 7.56
CA HIS A 68 -3.72 -13.07 8.73
C HIS A 68 -3.80 -14.53 8.29
N ALA A 69 -3.11 -15.42 9.00
CA ALA A 69 -3.10 -16.84 8.72
C ALA A 69 -3.40 -17.65 9.98
N ARG A 70 -4.25 -18.66 9.84
CA ARG A 70 -4.61 -19.62 10.89
C ARG A 70 -4.76 -21.00 10.28
N ASN A 71 -4.36 -22.04 11.00
CA ASN A 71 -4.46 -23.41 10.54
C ASN A 71 -3.86 -23.64 9.13
N ASN A 72 -2.72 -23.03 8.89
CA ASN A 72 -1.99 -23.10 7.61
C ASN A 72 -2.81 -22.59 6.40
N ALA A 73 -3.72 -21.66 6.62
CA ALA A 73 -4.48 -20.97 5.58
C ALA A 73 -4.53 -19.47 5.85
N ILE A 74 -4.45 -18.67 4.80
CA ILE A 74 -4.72 -17.23 4.87
C ILE A 74 -6.23 -17.07 4.90
N ASP A 75 -6.76 -16.46 5.95
CA ASP A 75 -8.19 -16.24 6.15
C ASP A 75 -8.58 -14.75 6.05
N ASP A 76 -7.59 -13.84 6.04
CA ASP A 76 -7.80 -12.43 5.73
C ASP A 76 -6.58 -11.83 5.04
N GLU A 77 -6.80 -10.90 4.09
CA GLU A 77 -5.75 -10.22 3.37
C GLU A 77 -6.16 -8.78 3.02
N TRP A 78 -5.30 -7.83 3.39
CA TRP A 78 -5.36 -6.45 2.94
C TRP A 78 -4.23 -6.18 1.98
N LEU A 79 -4.58 -5.76 0.76
CA LEU A 79 -3.61 -5.53 -0.29
C LEU A 79 -3.68 -4.09 -0.79
N VAL A 80 -2.60 -3.35 -0.60
CA VAL A 80 -2.42 -2.00 -1.11
C VAL A 80 -1.44 -2.02 -2.26
N ARG A 81 -1.91 -1.70 -3.45
CA ARG A 81 -1.11 -1.63 -4.67
C ARG A 81 -0.89 -0.18 -5.07
N ASP A 82 0.31 0.18 -5.49
CA ASP A 82 0.62 1.52 -6.01
C ASP A 82 -0.01 1.73 -7.40
N GLN A 83 -1.31 1.98 -7.42
CA GLN A 83 -2.07 2.26 -8.65
C GLN A 83 -1.54 3.51 -9.34
N GLY A 84 -1.09 4.51 -8.58
CA GLY A 84 -0.53 5.74 -9.12
C GLY A 84 0.74 5.51 -9.93
N ALA A 85 1.61 4.61 -9.48
CA ALA A 85 2.80 4.21 -10.22
C ALA A 85 2.44 3.55 -11.56
N ILE A 86 1.46 2.63 -11.55
CA ILE A 86 1.00 1.94 -12.75
C ILE A 86 0.46 2.95 -13.77
N VAL A 87 -0.50 3.79 -13.37
CA VAL A 87 -1.15 4.78 -14.23
C VAL A 87 -0.14 5.73 -14.88
N ARG A 88 0.82 6.24 -14.08
CA ARG A 88 1.86 7.14 -14.60
C ARG A 88 2.79 6.46 -15.60
N GLN A 89 3.20 5.24 -15.33
CA GLN A 89 4.07 4.48 -16.23
C GLN A 89 3.36 4.10 -17.53
N MET A 90 2.04 3.95 -17.50
CA MET A 90 1.22 3.84 -18.72
C MET A 90 1.15 5.16 -19.50
N GLY A 91 1.62 6.27 -18.92
CA GLY A 91 1.63 7.59 -19.54
C GLY A 91 0.31 8.34 -19.40
N TRP A 92 -0.50 7.96 -18.43
CA TRP A 92 -1.77 8.61 -18.16
C TRP A 92 -1.65 9.61 -17.00
N ASP A 93 -2.46 10.65 -17.06
CA ASP A 93 -2.65 11.54 -15.92
C ASP A 93 -3.53 10.85 -14.87
N ALA A 94 -3.07 10.80 -13.62
CA ALA A 94 -3.76 10.08 -12.56
C ALA A 94 -5.16 10.63 -12.24
N LYS A 95 -5.33 11.96 -12.33
CA LYS A 95 -6.61 12.61 -12.08
C LYS A 95 -7.62 12.35 -13.21
N ALA A 96 -7.15 12.43 -14.44
CA ALA A 96 -7.96 12.11 -15.62
C ALA A 96 -8.38 10.62 -15.62
N TYR A 97 -7.44 9.72 -15.28
CA TYR A 97 -7.74 8.30 -15.13
C TYR A 97 -8.80 8.03 -14.05
N ALA A 98 -8.67 8.67 -12.89
CA ALA A 98 -9.64 8.50 -11.80
C ALA A 98 -11.03 9.01 -12.22
N ALA A 99 -11.12 10.12 -12.95
CA ALA A 99 -12.38 10.62 -13.47
C ALA A 99 -13.04 9.67 -14.50
N ASP A 100 -12.22 9.10 -15.39
CA ASP A 100 -12.66 8.09 -16.36
C ASP A 100 -13.14 6.80 -15.67
N LEU A 101 -12.42 6.33 -14.64
CA LEU A 101 -12.82 5.17 -13.86
C LEU A 101 -14.17 5.38 -13.20
N ILE A 102 -14.39 6.52 -12.56
CA ILE A 102 -15.68 6.89 -11.95
C ILE A 102 -16.79 6.89 -13.03
N ALA A 103 -16.52 7.44 -14.21
CA ALA A 103 -17.49 7.45 -15.30
C ALA A 103 -17.84 6.03 -15.77
N ARG A 104 -16.85 5.16 -15.92
CA ARG A 104 -17.04 3.75 -16.30
C ARG A 104 -17.82 2.95 -15.25
N GLU A 105 -17.72 3.30 -13.98
CA GLU A 105 -18.47 2.69 -12.88
C GLU A 105 -19.91 3.24 -12.74
N GLY A 106 -20.36 4.10 -13.65
CA GLY A 106 -21.71 4.66 -13.65
C GLY A 106 -21.83 6.02 -12.98
N GLY A 107 -20.73 6.72 -12.77
CA GLY A 107 -20.68 8.06 -12.21
C GLY A 107 -20.54 8.09 -10.68
N PRO A 108 -20.45 9.29 -10.07
CA PRO A 108 -20.12 9.45 -8.65
C PRO A 108 -21.07 8.78 -7.66
N ALA A 109 -22.33 8.55 -8.06
CA ALA A 109 -23.30 7.89 -7.20
C ALA A 109 -23.14 6.36 -7.17
N ALA A 110 -22.71 5.76 -8.28
CA ALA A 110 -22.55 4.31 -8.45
C ALA A 110 -21.13 3.83 -8.20
N ALA A 111 -20.14 4.69 -8.41
CA ALA A 111 -18.73 4.34 -8.25
C ALA A 111 -18.39 3.83 -6.85
N THR A 112 -17.45 2.90 -6.79
CA THR A 112 -16.90 2.36 -5.54
C THR A 112 -16.44 3.49 -4.64
N LYS A 113 -16.94 3.51 -3.42
CA LYS A 113 -16.57 4.51 -2.42
C LYS A 113 -15.22 4.17 -1.79
N PRO A 114 -14.42 5.17 -1.43
CA PRO A 114 -13.25 4.94 -0.60
C PRO A 114 -13.61 4.23 0.70
N LEU A 115 -12.71 3.38 1.17
CA LEU A 115 -12.84 2.79 2.50
C LEU A 115 -12.86 3.90 3.55
N CYS A 116 -13.77 3.80 4.50
CA CYS A 116 -13.87 4.70 5.63
C CYS A 116 -14.30 3.92 6.88
N PRO A 117 -14.07 4.45 8.09
CA PRO A 117 -14.35 3.71 9.33
C PRO A 117 -15.80 3.21 9.44
N GLU A 118 -16.75 3.92 8.84
CA GLU A 118 -18.19 3.60 8.91
C GLU A 118 -18.57 2.35 8.09
N ILE A 119 -17.73 1.98 7.10
CA ILE A 119 -17.97 0.83 6.23
C ILE A 119 -16.89 -0.25 6.39
N ASP A 120 -15.91 0.00 7.26
CA ASP A 120 -14.88 -0.98 7.55
C ASP A 120 -15.44 -2.17 8.32
N ILE A 121 -14.97 -3.35 8.01
CA ILE A 121 -15.35 -4.58 8.69
C ILE A 121 -14.23 -4.95 9.65
N GLU A 122 -14.56 -5.05 10.94
CA GLU A 122 -13.60 -5.50 11.94
C GLU A 122 -13.09 -6.91 11.60
N GLY A 123 -11.83 -6.99 11.21
CA GLY A 123 -11.14 -8.23 10.92
C GLY A 123 -10.33 -8.77 12.11
N PRO A 124 -9.46 -9.76 11.89
CA PRO A 124 -8.58 -10.31 12.91
C PRO A 124 -7.53 -9.32 13.43
N TYR A 125 -7.30 -8.22 12.74
CA TYR A 125 -6.36 -7.15 13.11
C TYR A 125 -6.94 -6.24 14.19
N LYS A 126 -7.29 -6.76 15.32
CA LYS A 126 -8.03 -6.03 16.38
C LYS A 126 -7.21 -4.99 17.16
N GLY A 127 -6.31 -4.30 16.52
CA GLY A 127 -5.54 -3.21 17.12
C GLY A 127 -4.68 -3.63 18.31
N ARG A 128 -4.48 -4.92 18.50
CA ARG A 128 -3.56 -5.43 19.51
C ARG A 128 -2.16 -5.42 18.92
N GLY A 129 -1.45 -4.31 19.13
CA GLY A 129 -0.01 -4.33 18.98
C GLY A 129 0.57 -5.49 19.80
N ASN A 130 1.68 -6.06 19.37
CA ASN A 130 2.43 -6.95 20.25
C ASN A 130 3.13 -6.08 21.31
N ASP A 131 3.45 -6.65 22.47
CA ASP A 131 4.25 -6.02 23.52
C ASP A 131 5.72 -5.87 23.12
N ASN A 132 6.02 -5.91 21.83
CA ASN A 132 7.34 -5.80 21.29
C ASN A 132 7.83 -4.34 21.40
N LYS A 133 8.98 -4.16 22.01
CA LYS A 133 9.61 -2.84 22.20
C LYS A 133 9.78 -2.05 20.90
N TRP A 134 9.97 -2.73 19.77
CA TRP A 134 10.12 -2.10 18.47
C TRP A 134 8.79 -1.58 17.92
N GLY A 135 7.71 -2.33 18.11
CA GLY A 135 6.36 -1.88 17.77
C GLY A 135 5.96 -0.66 18.59
N ALA A 136 6.22 -0.67 19.89
CA ALA A 136 5.96 0.47 20.78
C ALA A 136 6.79 1.70 20.37
N LYS A 137 8.08 1.50 20.03
CA LYS A 137 8.94 2.57 19.55
C LYS A 137 8.43 3.16 18.23
N TYR A 138 8.06 2.32 17.28
CA TYR A 138 7.52 2.76 16.00
C TYR A 138 6.21 3.54 16.15
N ALA A 139 5.31 3.06 17.00
CA ALA A 139 4.07 3.77 17.32
C ALA A 139 4.35 5.16 17.94
N ALA A 140 5.33 5.26 18.84
CA ALA A 140 5.72 6.54 19.43
C ALA A 140 6.30 7.51 18.38
N ILE A 141 7.09 7.03 17.42
CA ILE A 141 7.60 7.84 16.30
C ILE A 141 6.44 8.38 15.46
N LEU A 142 5.52 7.51 15.06
CA LEU A 142 4.34 7.91 14.29
C LEU A 142 3.47 8.93 15.06
N GLN A 143 3.26 8.71 16.35
CA GLN A 143 2.50 9.64 17.18
C GLN A 143 3.12 11.03 17.21
N GLN A 144 4.44 11.14 17.34
CA GLN A 144 5.15 12.42 17.29
C GLN A 144 4.97 13.08 15.92
N ILE A 145 5.19 12.36 14.83
CA ILE A 145 4.98 12.87 13.46
C ILE A 145 3.54 13.37 13.28
N MET A 146 2.56 12.59 13.73
CA MET A 146 1.14 12.94 13.59
C MET A 146 0.73 14.14 14.46
N THR A 147 1.44 14.43 15.53
CA THR A 147 1.29 15.66 16.31
C THR A 147 2.18 16.82 15.83
N ALA A 148 2.76 16.69 14.64
CA ALA A 148 3.63 17.66 13.98
C ALA A 148 4.99 17.89 14.67
N ASP A 149 5.42 16.95 15.53
CA ASP A 149 6.80 16.92 16.03
C ASP A 149 7.69 16.12 15.07
N LEU A 150 8.21 16.79 14.05
CA LEU A 150 9.08 16.17 13.05
C LEU A 150 10.55 16.06 13.50
N SER A 151 10.88 16.62 14.66
CA SER A 151 12.25 16.51 15.22
C SER A 151 12.69 15.08 15.50
N VAL A 152 11.75 14.16 15.60
CA VAL A 152 11.99 12.72 15.77
C VAL A 152 12.66 12.09 14.53
N ILE A 153 12.44 12.64 13.35
CA ILE A 153 12.91 12.02 12.09
C ILE A 153 14.43 11.94 12.02
N PRO A 154 15.21 13.01 12.19
CA PRO A 154 16.68 12.92 12.13
C PRO A 154 17.29 12.11 13.29
N ILE A 155 16.52 11.82 14.35
CA ILE A 155 16.98 11.04 15.49
C ILE A 155 16.74 9.55 15.28
N GLU A 156 15.58 9.18 14.75
CA GLU A 156 15.11 7.80 14.71
C GLU A 156 15.21 7.13 13.34
N TYR A 157 15.26 7.92 12.27
CA TYR A 157 15.47 7.36 10.93
C TYR A 157 16.94 7.17 10.67
N ASP A 158 17.31 5.99 10.13
CA ASP A 158 18.68 5.72 9.75
C ASP A 158 19.18 6.73 8.70
N ARG A 159 20.46 7.09 8.78
CA ARG A 159 21.09 8.01 7.81
C ARG A 159 20.99 7.52 6.37
N ALA A 160 20.96 6.21 6.17
CA ALA A 160 20.85 5.55 4.87
C ALA A 160 19.44 5.02 4.59
N VAL A 161 18.42 5.50 5.34
CA VAL A 161 17.05 5.01 5.16
C VAL A 161 16.59 5.17 3.71
N GLN A 162 16.02 4.11 3.18
CA GLN A 162 15.31 4.11 1.90
C GLN A 162 13.82 4.22 2.18
N CYS A 163 13.19 5.23 1.62
CA CYS A 163 11.77 5.50 1.76
C CYS A 163 11.07 5.24 0.43
N GLU A 164 10.06 4.39 0.47
CA GLU A 164 9.23 4.05 -0.69
C GLU A 164 7.88 4.75 -0.58
N TYR A 165 7.62 5.66 -1.51
CA TYR A 165 6.43 6.50 -1.50
C TYR A 165 5.47 6.17 -2.64
N PRO A 166 4.17 6.48 -2.49
CA PRO A 166 3.19 6.30 -3.56
C PRO A 166 3.60 7.00 -4.86
N GLY A 167 3.25 6.40 -5.99
CA GLY A 167 3.58 6.90 -7.32
C GLY A 167 4.91 6.40 -7.85
N GLY A 168 5.47 5.33 -7.25
CA GLY A 168 6.75 4.73 -7.68
C GLY A 168 7.97 5.57 -7.32
N ILE A 169 7.88 6.38 -6.27
CA ILE A 169 8.96 7.26 -5.82
C ILE A 169 9.79 6.55 -4.76
N THR A 170 11.10 6.46 -5.01
CA THR A 170 12.08 6.07 -4.00
C THR A 170 12.91 7.27 -3.60
N ALA A 171 13.07 7.52 -2.31
CA ALA A 171 13.87 8.59 -1.77
C ALA A 171 14.76 8.10 -0.63
N TYR A 172 15.83 8.82 -0.33
CA TYR A 172 16.85 8.36 0.61
C TYR A 172 17.15 9.43 1.67
N GLY A 173 17.46 8.96 2.86
CA GLY A 173 17.88 9.75 4.00
C GLY A 173 16.74 10.42 4.78
N PRO A 174 17.01 10.86 6.01
CA PRO A 174 16.03 11.50 6.89
C PRO A 174 15.39 12.75 6.30
N ASP A 175 16.12 13.54 5.53
CA ASP A 175 15.58 14.75 4.88
C ASP A 175 14.47 14.45 3.87
N ALA A 176 14.52 13.27 3.23
CA ALA A 176 13.47 12.83 2.33
C ALA A 176 12.20 12.43 3.11
N ALA A 177 12.38 11.76 4.23
CA ALA A 177 11.28 11.43 5.15
C ALA A 177 10.65 12.70 5.72
N ASP A 178 11.45 13.65 6.17
CA ASP A 178 10.99 14.93 6.71
C ASP A 178 10.12 15.70 5.69
N ARG A 179 10.61 15.87 4.47
CA ARG A 179 9.84 16.52 3.40
C ARG A 179 8.51 15.82 3.11
N PHE A 180 8.50 14.50 3.10
CA PHE A 180 7.27 13.74 2.86
C PHE A 180 6.25 13.97 3.98
N TRP A 181 6.66 13.78 5.23
CA TRP A 181 5.78 13.94 6.38
C TRP A 181 5.30 15.38 6.56
N MET A 182 6.17 16.36 6.33
CA MET A 182 5.80 17.78 6.34
C MET A 182 4.72 18.07 5.28
N ALA A 183 4.90 17.58 4.05
CA ALA A 183 3.92 17.77 2.98
C ALA A 183 2.59 17.08 3.29
N LEU A 184 2.63 15.86 3.84
CA LEU A 184 1.43 15.12 4.22
C LEU A 184 0.68 15.84 5.36
N ARG A 185 1.38 16.28 6.40
CA ARG A 185 0.79 17.03 7.51
C ARG A 185 0.22 18.37 7.07
N ALA A 186 0.89 19.07 6.14
CA ALA A 186 0.35 20.32 5.56
C ALA A 186 -0.91 20.09 4.73
N ALA A 187 -0.99 18.99 3.99
CA ALA A 187 -2.17 18.64 3.20
C ALA A 187 -3.34 18.14 4.05
N LEU A 188 -3.05 17.45 5.15
CA LEU A 188 -4.02 16.81 6.04
C LEU A 188 -3.77 17.21 7.52
N PRO A 189 -3.99 18.48 7.89
CA PRO A 189 -3.58 18.99 9.20
C PRO A 189 -4.37 18.38 10.37
N ASN A 190 -5.54 17.85 10.12
CA ASN A 190 -6.42 17.21 11.10
C ASN A 190 -6.29 15.67 11.13
N ALA A 191 -5.39 15.08 10.36
CA ALA A 191 -5.15 13.65 10.45
C ALA A 191 -4.50 13.29 11.80
N THR A 192 -4.94 12.19 12.42
CA THR A 192 -4.46 11.66 13.71
C THR A 192 -4.04 10.21 13.58
#